data_cff8cffa181659091d12eac8cb71383a
#
_entry.id   cff8cffa181659091d12eac8cb71383a
#
_cell.length_a   1.000
_cell.length_b   1.000
_cell.length_c   1.000
_cell.angle_alpha   90.00
_cell.angle_beta   90.00
_cell.angle_gamma   90.00
#
_symmetry.space_group_name_H-M   'P 1'
#
loop_
_entity.id
_entity.type
_entity.pdbx_description
1 polymer ?
#
loop_
_entity_poly.entity_id
_entity_poly.type
_entity_poly.pdbx_seq_one_letter_code
_entity_poly.pdbx_strand_id
1 'polypeptide(L)'
;MNLDHLVWPKTGWGYMPPQEDIFAAFRYVQEHYEPKSMFEIGFHMGHSTTYQLEIMPQATMVTMGPLSEPNMNRERPDPAMRKDQIDKMYKIYGDRLNGGRFQHLQGKTQYIQNGVLTEFTNRFDYALIDGYHLPWAVEMDSTLCEDLGIRTVLIDNWDQIGVRDTVLKHTEYKVQKIFDYTQEWKGSVDQNQLALCTL
;
A
#
# COMPACT_ATOMS: atom_id res chain seq x y z
N MET A 1 14.03 6.93 12.25
CA MET A 1 12.61 7.19 12.58
C MET A 1 12.27 6.37 13.82
N ASN A 2 11.69 6.97 14.86
CA ASN A 2 11.25 6.24 16.05
C ASN A 2 9.77 5.86 15.89
N LEU A 3 9.52 4.54 15.71
CA LEU A 3 8.18 3.97 15.53
C LEU A 3 7.74 3.16 16.77
N ASP A 4 8.44 3.33 17.92
CA ASP A 4 8.18 2.54 19.14
C ASP A 4 6.77 2.76 19.71
N HIS A 5 6.15 3.91 19.39
CA HIS A 5 4.75 4.18 19.75
C HIS A 5 3.74 3.37 18.93
N LEU A 6 4.21 2.75 17.86
CA LEU A 6 3.42 1.91 16.96
C LEU A 6 3.77 0.45 17.27
N VAL A 7 3.15 -0.11 18.31
CA VAL A 7 3.35 -1.52 18.66
C VAL A 7 2.61 -2.39 17.65
N TRP A 8 3.34 -2.89 16.68
CA TRP A 8 2.83 -3.81 15.67
C TRP A 8 3.26 -5.24 16.03
N PRO A 9 2.43 -6.25 15.81
CA PRO A 9 2.94 -7.62 15.88
C PRO A 9 3.99 -7.79 14.77
N LYS A 10 5.24 -8.01 15.15
CA LYS A 10 6.37 -8.21 14.25
C LYS A 10 6.38 -9.61 13.62
N THR A 11 5.21 -10.16 13.35
CA THR A 11 5.09 -11.54 12.87
C THR A 11 3.92 -11.66 11.92
N GLY A 12 4.10 -12.37 10.85
CA GLY A 12 3.04 -12.72 9.92
C GLY A 12 3.37 -12.40 8.46
N TRP A 13 2.64 -13.00 7.57
CA TRP A 13 2.66 -12.74 6.13
C TRP A 13 2.27 -11.27 5.87
N GLY A 14 2.95 -10.59 4.95
CA GLY A 14 2.70 -9.19 4.63
C GLY A 14 3.27 -8.20 5.67
N TYR A 15 4.19 -8.65 6.52
CA TYR A 15 4.97 -7.73 7.36
C TYR A 15 6.01 -7.02 6.51
N MET A 16 5.85 -5.73 6.33
CA MET A 16 6.88 -4.87 5.76
C MET A 16 7.78 -4.38 6.90
N PRO A 17 9.02 -4.88 7.02
CA PRO A 17 9.89 -4.50 8.12
C PRO A 17 10.27 -3.02 8.02
N PRO A 18 10.54 -2.35 9.16
CA PRO A 18 11.01 -0.98 9.19
C PRO A 18 12.48 -0.93 8.74
N GLN A 19 12.72 -0.94 7.44
CA GLN A 19 14.04 -0.94 6.84
C GLN A 19 14.33 0.38 6.14
N GLU A 20 15.61 0.78 6.19
CA GLU A 20 16.06 2.02 5.61
C GLU A 20 15.83 2.08 4.09
N ASP A 21 15.94 0.94 3.41
CA ASP A 21 15.72 0.85 1.95
C ASP A 21 14.26 1.12 1.58
N ILE A 22 13.30 0.59 2.36
CA ILE A 22 11.87 0.89 2.18
C ILE A 22 11.59 2.37 2.46
N PHE A 23 12.18 2.89 3.54
CA PHE A 23 12.05 4.31 3.87
C PHE A 23 12.68 5.20 2.81
N ALA A 24 13.76 4.75 2.17
CA ALA A 24 14.38 5.47 1.05
C ALA A 24 13.45 5.60 -0.14
N ALA A 25 12.66 4.56 -0.45
CA ALA A 25 11.65 4.62 -1.51
C ALA A 25 10.56 5.66 -1.19
N PHE A 26 10.01 5.63 0.02
CA PHE A 26 8.99 6.60 0.43
C PHE A 26 9.53 8.03 0.53
N ARG A 27 10.76 8.22 1.04
CA ARG A 27 11.41 9.55 1.04
C ARG A 27 11.64 10.07 -0.37
N TYR A 28 12.06 9.21 -1.29
CA TYR A 28 12.21 9.59 -2.69
C TYR A 28 10.89 10.09 -3.28
N VAL A 29 9.77 9.40 -3.00
CA VAL A 29 8.43 9.85 -3.42
C VAL A 29 8.12 11.22 -2.78
N GLN A 30 8.37 11.41 -1.49
CA GLN A 30 8.13 12.68 -0.81
C GLN A 30 8.97 13.81 -1.42
N GLU A 31 10.24 13.59 -1.70
CA GLU A 31 11.17 14.61 -2.21
C GLU A 31 10.89 15.03 -3.65
N HIS A 32 10.39 14.13 -4.48
CA HIS A 32 10.24 14.37 -5.92
C HIS A 32 8.80 14.62 -6.37
N TYR A 33 7.82 14.16 -5.61
CA TYR A 33 6.40 14.25 -5.97
C TYR A 33 5.55 14.98 -4.94
N GLU A 34 6.00 15.12 -3.70
CA GLU A 34 5.33 15.84 -2.60
C GLU A 34 3.82 15.53 -2.49
N PRO A 35 3.40 14.26 -2.45
CA PRO A 35 1.98 13.92 -2.47
C PRO A 35 1.24 14.51 -1.27
N LYS A 36 0.04 15.03 -1.52
CA LYS A 36 -0.87 15.55 -0.49
C LYS A 36 -2.02 14.59 -0.21
N SER A 37 -2.32 13.71 -1.16
CA SER A 37 -3.35 12.70 -1.03
C SER A 37 -2.86 11.37 -1.59
N MET A 38 -2.88 10.34 -0.76
CA MET A 38 -2.31 9.03 -1.06
C MET A 38 -3.39 7.95 -1.04
N PHE A 39 -3.22 6.94 -1.87
CA PHE A 39 -4.03 5.74 -1.89
C PHE A 39 -3.17 4.50 -1.69
N GLU A 40 -3.64 3.52 -0.94
CA GLU A 40 -2.93 2.26 -0.73
C GLU A 40 -3.87 1.08 -0.93
N ILE A 41 -3.47 0.17 -1.79
CA ILE A 41 -4.13 -1.12 -1.97
C ILE A 41 -3.30 -2.18 -1.25
N GLY A 42 -3.89 -2.80 -0.21
CA GLY A 42 -3.22 -3.83 0.57
C GLY A 42 -2.87 -3.41 2.00
N PHE A 43 -3.83 -2.92 2.77
CA PHE A 43 -3.60 -2.43 4.14
C PHE A 43 -2.93 -3.46 5.06
N HIS A 44 -3.26 -4.73 4.95
CA HIS A 44 -2.82 -5.83 5.83
C HIS A 44 -2.85 -5.44 7.34
N MET A 45 -1.71 -5.06 7.93
CA MET A 45 -1.59 -4.55 9.32
C MET A 45 -1.20 -3.08 9.39
N GLY A 46 -1.14 -2.38 8.26
CA GLY A 46 -0.89 -0.95 8.16
C GLY A 46 0.55 -0.50 8.41
N HIS A 47 1.54 -1.38 8.22
CA HIS A 47 2.96 -1.01 8.37
C HIS A 47 3.36 0.04 7.32
N SER A 48 3.17 -0.28 6.04
CA SER A 48 3.44 0.62 4.92
C SER A 48 2.67 1.93 5.03
N THR A 49 1.37 1.85 5.38
CA THR A 49 0.52 3.01 5.67
C THR A 49 1.14 3.94 6.71
N THR A 50 1.58 3.36 7.82
CA THR A 50 2.21 4.10 8.92
C THR A 50 3.51 4.77 8.46
N TYR A 51 4.38 4.02 7.78
CA TYR A 51 5.65 4.57 7.30
C TYR A 51 5.45 5.75 6.35
N GLN A 52 4.50 5.62 5.43
CA GLN A 52 4.16 6.69 4.51
C GLN A 52 3.59 7.92 5.25
N LEU A 53 2.67 7.74 6.19
CA LEU A 53 2.10 8.85 6.96
C LEU A 53 3.14 9.57 7.84
N GLU A 54 4.14 8.86 8.35
CA GLU A 54 5.24 9.46 9.12
C GLU A 54 6.26 10.19 8.23
N ILE A 55 6.55 9.64 7.05
CA ILE A 55 7.49 10.25 6.10
C ILE A 55 6.85 11.44 5.38
N MET A 56 5.55 11.39 5.13
CA MET A 56 4.77 12.39 4.41
C MET A 56 3.75 13.06 5.34
N PRO A 57 4.20 13.87 6.33
CA PRO A 57 3.35 14.37 7.41
C PRO A 57 2.25 15.32 6.96
N GLN A 58 2.34 15.87 5.76
CA GLN A 58 1.32 16.75 5.17
C GLN A 58 0.29 16.00 4.32
N ALA A 59 0.51 14.71 4.06
CA ALA A 59 -0.38 13.92 3.23
C ALA A 59 -1.53 13.30 4.03
N THR A 60 -2.65 13.10 3.34
CA THR A 60 -3.75 12.25 3.78
C THR A 60 -3.67 10.90 3.09
N MET A 61 -4.18 9.84 3.72
CA MET A 61 -4.15 8.48 3.21
C MET A 61 -5.54 7.86 3.20
N VAL A 62 -5.89 7.27 2.08
CA VAL A 62 -7.00 6.30 1.99
C VAL A 62 -6.39 4.93 1.72
N THR A 63 -6.70 3.98 2.55
CA THR A 63 -6.26 2.59 2.36
C THR A 63 -7.43 1.70 2.02
N MET A 64 -7.16 0.65 1.25
CA MET A 64 -8.15 -0.36 0.91
C MET A 64 -7.61 -1.75 1.24
N GLY A 65 -8.44 -2.55 1.92
CA GLY A 65 -8.11 -3.93 2.22
C GLY A 65 -9.26 -4.64 2.93
N PRO A 66 -9.34 -5.97 2.84
CA PRO A 66 -10.37 -6.74 3.52
C PRO A 66 -10.06 -6.85 5.03
N LEU A 67 -11.08 -6.70 5.88
CA LEU A 67 -10.96 -7.04 7.30
C LEU A 67 -10.86 -8.55 7.51
N SER A 68 -11.61 -9.31 6.72
CA SER A 68 -11.57 -10.77 6.77
C SER A 68 -11.37 -11.31 5.35
N GLU A 69 -10.46 -12.26 5.22
CA GLU A 69 -10.33 -13.06 4.02
C GLU A 69 -10.74 -14.50 4.35
N PRO A 70 -11.53 -15.17 3.48
CA PRO A 70 -11.76 -16.58 3.64
C PRO A 70 -10.42 -17.32 3.66
N ASN A 71 -10.26 -18.19 4.64
CA ASN A 71 -9.08 -18.97 4.97
C ASN A 71 -8.34 -19.55 3.75
N MET A 72 -7.38 -18.83 3.22
CA MET A 72 -6.45 -19.42 2.25
C MET A 72 -5.11 -19.81 2.87
N ASN A 73 -4.75 -19.24 4.05
CA ASN A 73 -3.55 -19.63 4.81
C ASN A 73 -3.71 -19.35 6.31
N ARG A 74 -3.28 -20.29 7.15
CA ARG A 74 -3.37 -20.25 8.63
C ARG A 74 -2.51 -19.16 9.30
N GLU A 75 -1.78 -18.35 8.54
CA GLU A 75 -0.80 -17.38 9.07
C GLU A 75 -1.27 -15.92 8.94
N ARG A 76 -2.51 -15.69 8.51
CA ARG A 76 -3.04 -14.34 8.38
C ARG A 76 -3.50 -13.78 9.73
N PRO A 77 -3.33 -12.48 9.94
CA PRO A 77 -3.82 -11.84 11.15
C PRO A 77 -5.32 -12.09 11.35
N ASP A 78 -5.70 -12.34 12.59
CA ASP A 78 -7.10 -12.40 13.00
C ASP A 78 -7.82 -11.11 12.55
N PRO A 79 -9.05 -11.20 12.01
CA PRO A 79 -9.87 -10.03 11.71
C PRO A 79 -10.02 -9.05 12.86
N ALA A 80 -10.07 -9.53 14.10
CA ALA A 80 -10.11 -8.69 15.30
C ALA A 80 -8.81 -7.89 15.47
N MET A 81 -7.64 -8.49 15.18
CA MET A 81 -6.35 -7.79 15.21
C MET A 81 -6.28 -6.69 14.14
N ARG A 82 -6.77 -6.97 12.93
CA ARG A 82 -6.83 -5.95 11.87
C ARG A 82 -7.72 -4.79 12.25
N LYS A 83 -8.90 -5.10 12.80
CA LYS A 83 -9.81 -4.06 13.29
C LYS A 83 -9.15 -3.19 14.36
N ASP A 84 -8.49 -3.81 15.35
CA ASP A 84 -7.77 -3.09 16.39
C ASP A 84 -6.68 -2.16 15.82
N GLN A 85 -5.95 -2.62 14.80
CA GLN A 85 -4.97 -1.77 14.12
C GLN A 85 -5.60 -0.61 13.38
N ILE A 86 -6.71 -0.82 12.69
CA ILE A 86 -7.44 0.27 12.02
C ILE A 86 -7.93 1.28 13.06
N ASP A 87 -8.49 0.83 14.18
CA ASP A 87 -8.94 1.70 15.27
C ASP A 87 -7.77 2.50 15.88
N LYS A 88 -6.58 1.90 16.02
CA LYS A 88 -5.34 2.61 16.41
C LYS A 88 -4.92 3.65 15.39
N MET A 89 -4.96 3.33 14.11
CA MET A 89 -4.64 4.28 13.04
C MET A 89 -5.57 5.50 13.09
N TYR A 90 -6.87 5.29 13.26
CA TYR A 90 -7.82 6.40 13.45
C TYR A 90 -7.51 7.23 14.69
N LYS A 91 -7.10 6.60 15.79
CA LYS A 91 -6.72 7.30 17.01
C LYS A 91 -5.46 8.16 16.84
N ILE A 92 -4.48 7.68 16.08
CA ILE A 92 -3.18 8.37 15.89
C ILE A 92 -3.29 9.48 14.84
N TYR A 93 -3.88 9.18 13.70
CA TYR A 93 -3.87 10.07 12.52
C TYR A 93 -5.20 10.82 12.32
N GLY A 94 -6.23 10.47 13.05
CA GLY A 94 -7.57 11.03 12.90
C GLY A 94 -8.30 10.53 11.64
N ASP A 95 -9.64 10.60 11.69
CA ASP A 95 -10.47 10.25 10.54
C ASP A 95 -10.42 11.36 9.48
N ARG A 96 -10.08 11.02 8.26
CA ARG A 96 -9.98 11.94 7.12
C ARG A 96 -11.29 12.67 6.84
N LEU A 97 -12.43 12.02 7.01
CA LEU A 97 -13.74 12.63 6.83
C LEU A 97 -14.03 13.75 7.86
N ASN A 98 -13.33 13.74 8.98
CA ASN A 98 -13.44 14.71 10.07
C ASN A 98 -12.19 15.61 10.18
N GLY A 99 -11.41 15.76 9.10
CA GLY A 99 -10.22 16.60 9.06
C GLY A 99 -8.95 15.93 9.57
N GLY A 100 -8.97 14.62 9.83
CA GLY A 100 -7.79 13.82 10.10
C GLY A 100 -7.06 13.39 8.82
N ARG A 101 -6.13 12.45 8.95
CA ARG A 101 -5.22 12.06 7.86
C ARG A 101 -5.45 10.65 7.33
N PHE A 102 -6.26 9.84 7.97
CA PHE A 102 -6.41 8.41 7.66
C PHE A 102 -7.87 8.04 7.38
N GLN A 103 -8.08 7.19 6.38
CA GLN A 103 -9.36 6.53 6.10
C GLN A 103 -9.10 5.11 5.61
N HIS A 104 -9.84 4.14 6.14
CA HIS A 104 -9.81 2.77 5.65
C HIS A 104 -11.10 2.40 4.95
N LEU A 105 -10.99 1.88 3.73
CA LEU A 105 -12.09 1.31 2.96
C LEU A 105 -12.03 -0.22 3.06
N GLN A 106 -13.06 -0.79 3.67
CA GLN A 106 -13.16 -2.24 3.75
C GLN A 106 -13.58 -2.82 2.40
N GLY A 107 -12.71 -3.59 1.78
CA GLY A 107 -13.01 -4.24 0.50
C GLY A 107 -11.79 -4.77 -0.20
N LYS A 108 -12.02 -5.38 -1.35
CA LYS A 108 -10.99 -5.77 -2.31
C LYS A 108 -11.31 -5.09 -3.63
N THR A 109 -10.29 -4.76 -4.39
CA THR A 109 -10.40 -4.12 -5.71
C THR A 109 -11.41 -4.83 -6.60
N GLN A 110 -11.37 -6.14 -6.62
CA GLN A 110 -12.29 -6.99 -7.39
C GLN A 110 -13.77 -6.92 -6.99
N TYR A 111 -14.10 -6.38 -5.82
CA TYR A 111 -15.47 -6.23 -5.32
C TYR A 111 -15.94 -4.78 -5.30
N ILE A 112 -15.05 -3.85 -5.56
CA ILE A 112 -15.40 -2.44 -5.68
C ILE A 112 -15.92 -2.21 -7.09
N GLN A 113 -17.19 -2.56 -7.29
CA GLN A 113 -17.89 -2.26 -8.53
C GLN A 113 -18.00 -0.74 -8.72
N ASN A 114 -17.84 -0.33 -9.96
CA ASN A 114 -17.94 1.00 -10.52
C ASN A 114 -18.99 1.88 -9.82
N GLY A 115 -18.60 2.70 -8.88
CA GLY A 115 -19.49 3.64 -8.21
C GLY A 115 -18.97 4.15 -6.87
N VAL A 116 -18.42 3.27 -6.03
CA VAL A 116 -17.95 3.67 -4.69
C VAL A 116 -16.66 4.52 -4.76
N LEU A 117 -15.84 4.32 -5.78
CA LEU A 117 -14.58 5.05 -5.94
C LEU A 117 -14.64 6.21 -6.94
N THR A 118 -15.76 6.41 -7.65
CA THR A 118 -15.89 7.54 -8.58
C THR A 118 -15.77 8.89 -7.90
N GLU A 119 -16.14 8.99 -6.64
CA GLU A 119 -15.96 10.21 -5.85
C GLU A 119 -14.46 10.53 -5.59
N PHE A 120 -13.58 9.56 -5.78
CA PHE A 120 -12.13 9.71 -5.59
C PHE A 120 -11.36 9.96 -6.89
N THR A 121 -12.03 9.99 -8.05
CA THR A 121 -11.36 10.25 -9.34
C THR A 121 -10.59 11.58 -9.29
N ASN A 122 -9.33 11.57 -9.71
CA ASN A 122 -8.40 12.70 -9.66
C ASN A 122 -8.17 13.30 -8.26
N ARG A 123 -8.37 12.52 -7.20
CA ARG A 123 -8.19 12.99 -5.81
C ARG A 123 -6.93 12.47 -5.15
N PHE A 124 -6.19 11.60 -5.80
CA PHE A 124 -4.95 11.06 -5.29
C PHE A 124 -3.77 11.46 -6.17
N ASP A 125 -2.69 11.88 -5.53
CA ASP A 125 -1.45 12.25 -6.21
C ASP A 125 -0.54 11.04 -6.41
N TYR A 126 -0.70 10.04 -5.55
CA TYR A 126 0.17 8.88 -5.47
C TYR A 126 -0.56 7.66 -4.94
N ALA A 127 -0.16 6.47 -5.36
CA ALA A 127 -0.61 5.21 -4.75
C ALA A 127 0.54 4.24 -4.46
N LEU A 128 0.35 3.41 -3.42
CA LEU A 128 1.08 2.17 -3.19
C LEU A 128 0.20 0.98 -3.57
N ILE A 129 0.69 0.12 -4.45
CA ILE A 129 0.05 -1.16 -4.82
C ILE A 129 0.84 -2.27 -4.13
N ASP A 130 0.27 -2.79 -3.04
CA ASP A 130 0.81 -3.86 -2.21
C ASP A 130 -0.32 -4.83 -1.82
N GLY A 131 -1.12 -5.20 -2.80
CA GLY A 131 -2.26 -6.10 -2.66
C GLY A 131 -1.90 -7.57 -2.88
N TYR A 132 -2.67 -8.28 -3.70
CA TYR A 132 -2.34 -9.62 -4.14
C TYR A 132 -1.38 -9.60 -5.32
N HIS A 133 -0.26 -10.33 -5.20
CA HIS A 133 0.77 -10.39 -6.24
C HIS A 133 0.48 -11.43 -7.35
N LEU A 134 -0.78 -11.80 -7.54
CA LEU A 134 -1.22 -12.61 -8.67
C LEU A 134 -1.49 -11.71 -9.88
N PRO A 135 -1.11 -12.13 -11.11
CA PRO A 135 -1.21 -11.28 -12.31
C PRO A 135 -2.57 -10.60 -12.46
N TRP A 136 -3.67 -11.35 -12.34
CA TRP A 136 -5.03 -10.80 -12.47
C TRP A 136 -5.36 -9.75 -11.40
N ALA A 137 -4.84 -9.90 -10.17
CA ALA A 137 -5.08 -8.94 -9.09
C ALA A 137 -4.27 -7.66 -9.32
N VAL A 138 -3.01 -7.81 -9.71
CA VAL A 138 -2.14 -6.67 -10.06
C VAL A 138 -2.71 -5.89 -11.25
N GLU A 139 -3.25 -6.57 -12.26
CA GLU A 139 -3.94 -5.92 -13.38
C GLU A 139 -5.13 -5.09 -12.89
N MET A 140 -5.97 -5.64 -12.03
CA MET A 140 -7.12 -4.93 -11.46
C MET A 140 -6.69 -3.74 -10.59
N ASP A 141 -5.67 -3.92 -9.76
CA ASP A 141 -5.18 -2.89 -8.84
C ASP A 141 -4.55 -1.72 -9.62
N SER A 142 -3.73 -2.02 -10.62
CA SER A 142 -3.08 -1.01 -11.44
C SER A 142 -4.06 -0.29 -12.38
N THR A 143 -4.99 -1.01 -12.99
CA THR A 143 -6.06 -0.41 -13.80
C THR A 143 -6.95 0.50 -12.96
N LEU A 144 -7.28 0.10 -11.73
CA LEU A 144 -8.02 0.97 -10.81
C LEU A 144 -7.29 2.28 -10.53
N CYS A 145 -5.97 2.23 -10.33
CA CYS A 145 -5.18 3.45 -10.13
C CYS A 145 -5.21 4.35 -11.37
N GLU A 146 -5.15 3.81 -12.58
CA GLU A 146 -5.32 4.57 -13.82
C GLU A 146 -6.72 5.19 -13.93
N ASP A 147 -7.77 4.42 -13.66
CA ASP A 147 -9.17 4.89 -13.70
C ASP A 147 -9.43 6.02 -12.68
N LEU A 148 -8.74 5.98 -11.55
CA LEU A 148 -8.76 7.05 -10.54
C LEU A 148 -7.92 8.27 -10.95
N GLY A 149 -7.19 8.21 -12.07
CA GLY A 149 -6.33 9.29 -12.56
C GLY A 149 -5.03 9.44 -11.76
N ILE A 150 -4.61 8.40 -11.03
CA ILE A 150 -3.37 8.42 -10.25
C ILE A 150 -2.18 8.30 -11.18
N ARG A 151 -1.34 9.32 -11.22
CA ARG A 151 -0.24 9.39 -12.19
C ARG A 151 1.07 8.79 -11.68
N THR A 152 1.21 8.62 -10.38
CA THR A 152 2.42 8.11 -9.74
C THR A 152 2.06 6.94 -8.84
N VAL A 153 2.65 5.78 -9.09
CA VAL A 153 2.42 4.57 -8.30
C VAL A 153 3.75 3.96 -7.87
N LEU A 154 3.79 3.43 -6.65
CA LEU A 154 4.84 2.54 -6.16
C LEU A 154 4.25 1.14 -6.10
N ILE A 155 4.92 0.15 -6.70
CA ILE A 155 4.42 -1.21 -6.83
C ILE A 155 5.37 -2.14 -6.11
N ASP A 156 4.83 -2.90 -5.15
CA ASP A 156 5.59 -3.89 -4.40
C ASP A 156 5.78 -5.20 -5.18
N ASN A 157 6.78 -5.99 -4.77
CA ASN A 157 7.16 -7.26 -5.39
C ASN A 157 7.44 -7.18 -6.91
N TRP A 158 8.06 -6.08 -7.34
CA TRP A 158 8.40 -5.86 -8.75
C TRP A 158 9.36 -6.89 -9.35
N ASP A 159 10.17 -7.53 -8.52
CA ASP A 159 11.04 -8.64 -8.87
C ASP A 159 10.27 -9.88 -9.38
N GLN A 160 9.01 -10.03 -8.97
CA GLN A 160 8.15 -11.09 -9.46
C GLN A 160 7.75 -10.83 -10.92
N ILE A 161 8.15 -11.74 -11.83
CA ILE A 161 7.88 -11.59 -13.27
C ILE A 161 6.38 -11.38 -13.55
N GLY A 162 5.51 -12.09 -12.83
CA GLY A 162 4.06 -11.96 -12.99
C GLY A 162 3.52 -10.57 -12.63
N VAL A 163 4.11 -9.89 -11.63
CA VAL A 163 3.76 -8.51 -11.26
C VAL A 163 4.23 -7.56 -12.35
N ARG A 164 5.53 -7.57 -12.62
CA ARG A 164 6.16 -6.67 -13.59
C ARG A 164 5.54 -6.75 -14.97
N ASP A 165 5.46 -7.97 -15.53
CA ASP A 165 4.99 -8.17 -16.90
C ASP A 165 3.51 -7.80 -17.04
N THR A 166 2.70 -7.99 -15.98
CA THR A 166 1.29 -7.57 -15.97
C THR A 166 1.17 -6.06 -16.06
N VAL A 167 1.85 -5.32 -15.21
CA VAL A 167 1.80 -3.85 -15.22
C VAL A 167 2.26 -3.31 -16.58
N LEU A 168 3.41 -3.75 -17.07
CA LEU A 168 3.97 -3.28 -18.34
C LEU A 168 3.11 -3.61 -19.57
N LYS A 169 2.29 -4.66 -19.48
CA LYS A 169 1.43 -5.10 -20.58
C LYS A 169 0.04 -4.46 -20.56
N HIS A 170 -0.51 -4.22 -19.39
CA HIS A 170 -1.92 -3.88 -19.21
C HIS A 170 -2.16 -2.43 -18.76
N THR A 171 -1.10 -1.64 -18.52
CA THR A 171 -1.21 -0.24 -18.12
C THR A 171 -0.30 0.66 -18.95
N GLU A 172 -0.53 1.96 -18.86
CA GLU A 172 0.33 3.00 -19.47
C GLU A 172 1.51 3.41 -18.58
N TYR A 173 1.63 2.83 -17.37
CA TYR A 173 2.70 3.15 -16.43
C TYR A 173 4.08 2.79 -16.95
N LYS A 174 5.05 3.69 -16.75
CA LYS A 174 6.45 3.54 -17.12
C LYS A 174 7.34 3.59 -15.89
N VAL A 175 8.23 2.61 -15.77
CA VAL A 175 9.18 2.52 -14.66
C VAL A 175 10.12 3.73 -14.69
N GLN A 176 10.18 4.45 -13.57
CA GLN A 176 11.09 5.57 -13.35
C GLN A 176 12.29 5.16 -12.49
N LYS A 177 12.05 4.34 -11.47
CA LYS A 177 13.08 3.90 -10.54
C LYS A 177 12.69 2.59 -9.87
N ILE A 178 13.70 1.78 -9.56
CA ILE A 178 13.57 0.55 -8.78
C ILE A 178 14.35 0.73 -7.47
N PHE A 179 13.80 0.24 -6.38
CA PHE A 179 14.40 0.20 -5.04
C PHE A 179 14.46 -1.25 -4.60
N ASP A 180 15.65 -1.73 -4.31
CA ASP A 180 15.86 -3.06 -3.74
C ASP A 180 15.69 -3.00 -2.23
N TYR A 181 15.05 -4.00 -1.64
CA TYR A 181 14.97 -4.19 -0.20
C TYR A 181 15.03 -5.67 0.17
N THR A 182 15.36 -5.94 1.41
CA THR A 182 15.51 -7.31 1.91
C THR A 182 14.40 -7.62 2.89
N GLN A 183 13.74 -8.76 2.75
CA GLN A 183 12.75 -9.24 3.69
C GLN A 183 13.22 -10.54 4.34
N GLU A 184 13.27 -10.55 5.67
CA GLU A 184 13.54 -11.77 6.43
C GLU A 184 12.22 -12.44 6.82
N TRP A 185 12.06 -13.69 6.41
CA TRP A 185 10.89 -14.49 6.74
C TRP A 185 11.29 -15.92 7.13
N LYS A 186 10.93 -16.35 8.35
CA LYS A 186 11.20 -17.71 8.87
C LYS A 186 12.63 -18.21 8.64
N GLY A 187 13.62 -17.31 8.72
CA GLY A 187 15.02 -17.62 8.54
C GLY A 187 15.47 -17.67 7.08
N SER A 188 14.61 -17.41 6.11
CA SER A 188 14.99 -17.05 4.75
C SER A 188 15.18 -15.54 4.63
N VAL A 189 16.05 -15.17 3.70
CA VAL A 189 16.30 -13.76 3.34
C VAL A 189 15.93 -13.64 1.87
N ASP A 190 14.82 -12.97 1.60
CA ASP A 190 14.34 -12.76 0.25
C ASP A 190 14.70 -11.35 -0.21
N GLN A 191 15.20 -11.23 -1.44
CA GLN A 191 15.41 -9.96 -2.11
C GLN A 191 14.11 -9.58 -2.80
N ASN A 192 13.61 -8.38 -2.51
CA ASN A 192 12.39 -7.85 -3.10
C ASN A 192 12.64 -6.48 -3.72
N GLN A 193 11.70 -6.02 -4.53
CA GLN A 193 11.81 -4.74 -5.21
C GLN A 193 10.51 -3.93 -5.10
N LEU A 194 10.67 -2.62 -4.94
CA LEU A 194 9.63 -1.63 -5.17
C LEU A 194 9.92 -0.90 -6.49
N ALA A 195 8.95 -0.79 -7.38
CA ALA A 195 9.09 -0.01 -8.61
C ALA A 195 8.23 1.25 -8.56
N LEU A 196 8.86 2.41 -8.70
CA LEU A 196 8.18 3.67 -8.93
C LEU A 196 7.86 3.81 -10.41
N CYS A 197 6.58 3.94 -10.71
CA CYS A 197 6.08 4.08 -12.07
C CYS A 197 5.25 5.35 -12.23
N THR A 198 5.25 5.94 -13.43
CA THR A 198 4.43 7.12 -13.77
C THR A 198 3.75 6.94 -15.13
N LEU A 199 2.60 7.60 -15.31
CA LEU A 199 1.93 7.74 -16.59
C LEU A 199 2.65 8.74 -17.49
#